data_86286dbf61172cc354043aeeba0b58f5
#
_entry.id   86286dbf61172cc354043aeeba0b58f5
#
_cell.length_a   1.000
_cell.length_b   1.000
_cell.length_c   1.000
_cell.angle_alpha   90.00
_cell.angle_beta   90.00
_cell.angle_gamma   90.00
#
_symmetry.space_group_name_H-M   'P 1'
#
loop_
_entity.id
_entity.type
_entity.pdbx_description
1 polymer ?
#
loop_
_entity_poly.entity_id
_entity_poly.type
_entity_poly.pdbx_seq_one_letter_code
_entity_poly.pdbx_strand_id
1 'polypeptide(L)'
;MKRIITLTLIMCCLLLTGCDNASIRVIGGADGPTKIIVSEKENSTIKSSDVKKYFKEHYVDERKLPVLDIDIENPFVSDDRILTLDDSINNSLELMIYEYYHNIMSGSYQEAKNVIVDGSLLAATEASENNFKDGIYYSHILIDEIDLVDKDDLEEISDKNKQDIIKMLNDLEMTEFAIVEAEMDITHNEKSLSMAPQVGNGEVTRYFLLGKKDRDYKIIEVYWEGFMND
;
A
#
# COMPACT_ATOMS: atom_id res chain seq x y z
N MET A 1 -34.91 -24.87 -39.49
CA MET A 1 -34.39 -24.30 -38.26
C MET A 1 -32.84 -24.32 -38.11
N LYS A 2 -32.04 -24.29 -39.20
CA LYS A 2 -30.56 -24.29 -39.17
C LYS A 2 -29.92 -23.02 -39.71
N ARG A 3 -30.69 -21.96 -40.07
CA ARG A 3 -30.13 -20.71 -40.65
C ARG A 3 -30.20 -19.49 -39.72
N ILE A 4 -30.77 -19.60 -38.51
CA ILE A 4 -30.90 -18.48 -37.57
C ILE A 4 -29.74 -18.46 -36.56
N ILE A 5 -29.08 -19.58 -36.31
CA ILE A 5 -27.99 -19.68 -35.32
C ILE A 5 -26.66 -19.10 -35.84
N THR A 6 -26.48 -19.02 -37.15
CA THR A 6 -25.21 -18.55 -37.76
C THR A 6 -25.11 -17.02 -37.84
N LEU A 7 -26.26 -16.30 -37.74
CA LEU A 7 -26.25 -14.85 -37.83
C LEU A 7 -25.99 -14.16 -36.47
N THR A 8 -26.28 -14.85 -35.38
CA THR A 8 -26.09 -14.32 -34.01
C THR A 8 -24.64 -14.42 -33.56
N LEU A 9 -23.84 -15.33 -34.14
CA LEU A 9 -22.41 -15.51 -33.78
C LEU A 9 -21.48 -14.50 -34.48
N ILE A 10 -21.91 -13.93 -35.59
CA ILE A 10 -21.11 -12.94 -36.36
C ILE A 10 -21.26 -11.52 -35.78
N MET A 11 -22.33 -11.24 -35.04
CA MET A 11 -22.57 -9.91 -34.47
C MET A 11 -21.84 -9.69 -33.10
N CYS A 12 -21.30 -10.74 -32.48
CA CYS A 12 -20.49 -10.63 -31.26
C CYS A 12 -19.01 -10.37 -31.51
N CYS A 13 -18.51 -10.52 -32.75
CA CYS A 13 -17.08 -10.33 -33.06
C CYS A 13 -16.69 -8.93 -33.56
N LEU A 14 -17.64 -7.98 -33.66
CA LEU A 14 -17.38 -6.64 -34.21
C LEU A 14 -17.35 -5.51 -33.17
N LEU A 15 -17.33 -5.83 -31.88
CA LEU A 15 -17.22 -4.82 -30.79
C LEU A 15 -15.88 -4.81 -30.07
N LEU A 16 -14.82 -5.44 -30.62
CA LEU A 16 -13.50 -5.50 -30.00
C LEU A 16 -12.41 -4.72 -30.74
N THR A 17 -12.75 -3.70 -31.53
CA THR A 17 -11.75 -2.82 -32.14
C THR A 17 -11.97 -1.40 -31.65
N GLY A 18 -11.19 -1.00 -30.64
CA GLY A 18 -11.10 0.41 -30.27
C GLY A 18 -10.79 0.63 -28.79
N CYS A 19 -9.62 0.25 -28.35
CA CYS A 19 -8.98 0.86 -27.16
C CYS A 19 -7.48 0.90 -27.41
N ASP A 20 -7.05 1.89 -28.18
CA ASP A 20 -5.63 2.27 -28.25
C ASP A 20 -5.26 3.04 -26.98
N ASN A 21 -4.21 2.58 -26.30
CA ASN A 21 -3.38 3.31 -25.34
C ASN A 21 -3.91 3.60 -23.91
N ALA A 22 -4.71 2.73 -23.30
CA ALA A 22 -4.83 2.76 -21.85
C ALA A 22 -3.89 1.71 -21.23
N SER A 23 -2.93 2.12 -20.44
CA SER A 23 -2.17 1.20 -19.61
C SER A 23 -3.00 0.82 -18.39
N ILE A 24 -3.36 -0.46 -18.29
CA ILE A 24 -4.08 -1.00 -17.12
C ILE A 24 -3.00 -1.34 -16.08
N ARG A 25 -2.96 -0.61 -14.98
CA ARG A 25 -2.19 -1.00 -13.80
C ARG A 25 -3.10 -1.84 -12.89
N VAL A 26 -2.70 -3.07 -12.64
CA VAL A 26 -3.31 -3.92 -11.61
C VAL A 26 -2.49 -3.73 -10.35
N ILE A 27 -2.99 -2.94 -9.41
CA ILE A 27 -2.39 -2.82 -8.08
C ILE A 27 -3.11 -3.86 -7.22
N GLY A 28 -2.46 -5.01 -7.02
CA GLY A 28 -2.95 -6.05 -6.13
C GLY A 28 -2.58 -5.70 -4.70
N GLY A 29 -3.56 -5.26 -3.90
CA GLY A 29 -3.43 -5.35 -2.45
C GLY A 29 -3.73 -6.78 -2.02
N ALA A 30 -3.13 -7.24 -0.92
CA ALA A 30 -3.45 -8.54 -0.35
C ALA A 30 -4.97 -8.62 -0.11
N ASP A 31 -5.58 -9.65 -0.69
CA ASP A 31 -6.95 -10.11 -0.39
C ASP A 31 -8.13 -9.17 -0.71
N GLY A 32 -7.96 -8.15 -1.54
CA GLY A 32 -9.05 -7.26 -1.96
C GLY A 32 -9.38 -7.31 -3.45
N PRO A 33 -10.60 -6.89 -3.87
CA PRO A 33 -10.93 -6.77 -5.28
C PRO A 33 -10.01 -5.75 -5.95
N THR A 34 -9.33 -6.18 -7.01
CA THR A 34 -8.43 -5.35 -7.79
C THR A 34 -9.18 -4.15 -8.36
N LYS A 35 -8.81 -2.93 -7.94
CA LYS A 35 -9.29 -1.71 -8.56
C LYS A 35 -8.46 -1.44 -9.81
N ILE A 36 -9.09 -1.46 -10.98
CA ILE A 36 -8.45 -1.08 -12.23
C ILE A 36 -8.48 0.45 -12.31
N ILE A 37 -7.33 1.09 -12.17
CA ILE A 37 -7.18 2.53 -12.38
C ILE A 37 -6.76 2.72 -13.83
N VAL A 38 -7.66 3.26 -14.65
CA VAL A 38 -7.32 3.72 -16.01
C VAL A 38 -6.82 5.15 -15.89
N SER A 39 -5.52 5.35 -15.95
CA SER A 39 -4.94 6.70 -16.02
C SER A 39 -4.87 7.14 -17.48
N GLU A 40 -5.56 8.22 -17.85
CA GLU A 40 -5.28 8.91 -19.10
C GLU A 40 -3.87 9.49 -19.07
N LYS A 41 -3.13 9.26 -20.15
CA LYS A 41 -1.74 9.66 -20.30
C LYS A 41 -1.67 11.17 -20.54
N GLU A 42 -1.55 11.99 -19.51
CA GLU A 42 -0.91 13.29 -19.68
C GLU A 42 0.61 13.11 -19.66
N ASN A 43 1.20 13.20 -20.84
CA ASN A 43 2.64 13.10 -21.06
C ASN A 43 3.35 14.42 -20.69
N SER A 44 3.40 14.77 -19.42
CA SER A 44 4.39 15.75 -18.93
C SER A 44 5.43 15.02 -18.09
N THR A 45 6.47 14.52 -18.75
CA THR A 45 7.61 13.93 -18.05
C THR A 45 8.32 15.06 -17.29
N ILE A 46 8.29 14.99 -15.96
CA ILE A 46 9.03 15.91 -15.10
C ILE A 46 10.52 15.66 -15.33
N LYS A 47 11.34 16.71 -15.45
CA LYS A 47 12.78 16.56 -15.63
C LYS A 47 13.40 15.89 -14.40
N SER A 48 14.35 14.99 -14.57
CA SER A 48 15.02 14.28 -13.47
C SER A 48 15.63 15.24 -12.42
N SER A 49 16.14 16.41 -12.84
CA SER A 49 16.62 17.45 -11.93
C SER A 49 15.54 18.00 -11.02
N ASP A 50 14.32 18.16 -11.55
CA ASP A 50 13.19 18.70 -10.81
C ASP A 50 12.60 17.64 -9.85
N VAL A 51 12.65 16.36 -10.25
CA VAL A 51 12.31 15.21 -9.42
C VAL A 51 13.22 15.14 -8.18
N LYS A 52 14.55 15.17 -8.38
CA LYS A 52 15.53 15.15 -7.28
C LYS A 52 15.35 16.35 -6.35
N LYS A 53 15.09 17.54 -6.92
CA LYS A 53 14.84 18.74 -6.14
C LYS A 53 13.58 18.61 -5.28
N TYR A 54 12.48 18.11 -5.87
CA TYR A 54 11.22 17.91 -5.16
C TYR A 54 11.39 16.99 -3.94
N PHE A 55 12.03 15.83 -4.14
CA PHE A 55 12.28 14.87 -3.07
C PHE A 55 13.12 15.50 -1.95
N LYS A 56 14.16 16.24 -2.31
CA LYS A 56 15.01 16.92 -1.32
C LYS A 56 14.26 17.96 -0.49
N GLU A 57 13.32 18.68 -1.09
CA GLU A 57 12.60 19.80 -0.47
C GLU A 57 11.37 19.35 0.32
N HIS A 58 10.72 18.23 -0.06
CA HIS A 58 9.45 17.78 0.50
C HIS A 58 9.54 16.52 1.34
N TYR A 59 10.69 15.80 1.30
CA TYR A 59 10.87 14.66 2.21
C TYR A 59 11.04 15.14 3.64
N VAL A 60 10.43 14.40 4.56
CA VAL A 60 10.46 14.69 5.99
C VAL A 60 11.88 14.90 6.50
N ASP A 61 12.05 15.82 7.42
CA ASP A 61 13.28 15.96 8.20
C ASP A 61 13.06 15.22 9.53
N GLU A 62 13.62 14.01 9.63
CA GLU A 62 13.51 13.13 10.79
C GLU A 62 13.80 13.85 12.13
N ARG A 63 14.76 14.77 12.13
CA ARG A 63 15.14 15.56 13.33
C ARG A 63 14.01 16.45 13.85
N LYS A 64 12.93 16.65 13.06
CA LYS A 64 11.74 17.40 13.46
C LYS A 64 10.60 16.51 13.93
N LEU A 65 10.72 15.19 13.75
CA LEU A 65 9.77 14.25 14.29
C LEU A 65 9.96 14.13 15.80
N PRO A 66 8.88 13.94 16.56
CA PRO A 66 9.00 13.57 17.96
C PRO A 66 9.77 12.26 18.08
N VAL A 67 10.86 12.29 18.86
CA VAL A 67 11.60 11.08 19.20
C VAL A 67 10.73 10.27 20.15
N LEU A 68 10.47 9.04 19.78
CA LEU A 68 9.86 8.02 20.60
C LEU A 68 10.95 7.00 20.97
N ASP A 69 10.70 6.20 21.97
CA ASP A 69 11.54 5.07 22.38
C ASP A 69 10.57 4.08 23.01
N ILE A 70 9.82 3.41 22.11
CA ILE A 70 8.72 2.54 22.53
C ILE A 70 9.08 1.10 22.20
N ASP A 71 9.42 0.34 23.24
CA ASP A 71 9.53 -1.10 23.17
C ASP A 71 8.16 -1.74 23.46
N ILE A 72 7.72 -2.61 22.58
CA ILE A 72 6.50 -3.39 22.77
C ILE A 72 6.89 -4.81 23.20
N GLU A 73 7.17 -4.95 24.51
CA GLU A 73 7.68 -6.21 25.08
C GLU A 73 6.74 -7.41 24.94
N ASN A 74 5.45 -7.18 24.81
CA ASN A 74 4.47 -8.27 24.75
C ASN A 74 3.70 -8.24 23.42
N PRO A 75 3.54 -9.39 22.78
CA PRO A 75 2.73 -9.47 21.57
C PRO A 75 1.28 -9.07 21.86
N PHE A 76 0.66 -8.38 20.92
CA PHE A 76 -0.78 -8.24 20.92
C PHE A 76 -1.42 -9.60 20.59
N VAL A 77 -2.39 -10.03 21.37
CA VAL A 77 -3.11 -11.29 21.16
C VAL A 77 -4.61 -11.02 21.20
N SER A 78 -5.32 -11.44 20.17
CA SER A 78 -6.79 -11.39 20.12
C SER A 78 -7.30 -12.64 19.43
N ASP A 79 -7.97 -13.50 20.18
CA ASP A 79 -8.41 -14.83 19.77
C ASP A 79 -7.22 -15.66 19.26
N ASP A 80 -7.20 -16.01 17.96
CA ASP A 80 -6.13 -16.75 17.29
C ASP A 80 -5.20 -15.86 16.44
N ARG A 81 -5.21 -14.54 16.70
CA ARG A 81 -4.41 -13.55 15.96
C ARG A 81 -3.35 -12.95 16.86
N ILE A 82 -2.14 -12.88 16.35
CA ILE A 82 -0.97 -12.42 17.09
C ILE A 82 -0.26 -11.35 16.24
N LEU A 83 0.05 -10.20 16.85
CA LEU A 83 0.97 -9.21 16.30
C LEU A 83 2.17 -9.09 17.23
N THR A 84 3.35 -9.29 16.69
CA THR A 84 4.63 -9.15 17.39
C THR A 84 5.44 -8.05 16.72
N LEU A 85 6.19 -7.28 17.49
CA LEU A 85 7.20 -6.36 17.02
C LEU A 85 8.53 -6.75 17.67
N ASP A 86 9.56 -7.03 16.85
CA ASP A 86 10.91 -7.39 17.30
C ASP A 86 11.86 -6.19 17.24
N ASP A 87 11.34 -5.02 16.99
CA ASP A 87 12.06 -3.75 16.90
C ASP A 87 11.48 -2.72 17.87
N SER A 88 12.09 -1.53 17.94
CA SER A 88 11.60 -0.38 18.70
C SER A 88 11.02 0.68 17.78
N ILE A 89 10.00 1.38 18.24
CA ILE A 89 9.39 2.49 17.50
C ILE A 89 10.10 3.78 17.89
N ASN A 90 10.76 4.40 16.92
CA ASN A 90 11.63 5.56 17.14
C ASN A 90 10.96 6.90 16.86
N ASN A 91 9.90 6.91 16.05
CA ASN A 91 9.17 8.13 15.71
C ASN A 91 7.67 7.88 15.46
N SER A 92 6.92 8.96 15.31
CA SER A 92 5.46 8.91 15.15
C SER A 92 4.99 8.32 13.82
N LEU A 93 5.84 8.24 12.80
CA LEU A 93 5.48 7.66 11.51
C LEU A 93 5.57 6.14 11.55
N GLU A 94 6.60 5.61 12.20
CA GLU A 94 6.72 4.18 12.50
C GLU A 94 5.56 3.72 13.40
N LEU A 95 5.26 4.50 14.45
CA LEU A 95 4.10 4.22 15.31
C LEU A 95 2.80 4.13 14.51
N MET A 96 2.60 5.01 13.54
CA MET A 96 1.40 5.00 12.69
C MET A 96 1.26 3.69 11.91
N ILE A 97 2.37 3.14 11.39
CA ILE A 97 2.36 1.87 10.65
C ILE A 97 2.12 0.70 11.59
N TYR A 98 2.77 0.69 12.76
CA TYR A 98 2.48 -0.31 13.79
C TYR A 98 1.00 -0.28 14.21
N GLU A 99 0.44 0.90 14.50
CA GLU A 99 -0.97 1.05 14.85
C GLU A 99 -1.91 0.62 13.73
N TYR A 100 -1.55 0.84 12.47
CA TYR A 100 -2.33 0.35 11.33
C TYR A 100 -2.44 -1.19 11.39
N TYR A 101 -1.34 -1.91 11.56
CA TYR A 101 -1.37 -3.37 11.69
C TYR A 101 -2.06 -3.84 12.98
N HIS A 102 -1.84 -3.15 14.07
CA HIS A 102 -2.54 -3.44 15.33
C HIS A 102 -4.06 -3.34 15.15
N ASN A 103 -4.53 -2.32 14.46
CA ASN A 103 -5.95 -2.13 14.18
C ASN A 103 -6.51 -3.22 13.24
N ILE A 104 -5.76 -3.64 12.24
CA ILE A 104 -6.12 -4.78 11.38
C ILE A 104 -6.22 -6.07 12.22
N MET A 105 -5.21 -6.37 13.03
CA MET A 105 -5.14 -7.58 13.85
C MET A 105 -6.16 -7.59 14.98
N SER A 106 -6.55 -6.43 15.51
CA SER A 106 -7.62 -6.32 16.51
C SER A 106 -9.03 -6.37 15.92
N GLY A 107 -9.17 -6.22 14.58
CA GLY A 107 -10.47 -6.08 13.92
C GLY A 107 -11.04 -4.66 13.97
N SER A 108 -10.26 -3.68 14.43
CA SER A 108 -10.63 -2.25 14.54
C SER A 108 -10.44 -1.54 13.19
N TYR A 109 -11.06 -2.07 12.13
CA TYR A 109 -10.88 -1.59 10.74
C TYR A 109 -11.27 -0.12 10.53
N GLN A 110 -12.16 0.42 11.36
CA GLN A 110 -12.52 1.83 11.24
C GLN A 110 -11.34 2.74 11.63
N GLU A 111 -10.61 2.37 12.68
CA GLU A 111 -9.41 3.06 13.13
C GLU A 111 -8.29 2.95 12.09
N ALA A 112 -8.08 1.76 11.51
CA ALA A 112 -7.13 1.56 10.43
C ALA A 112 -7.46 2.44 9.21
N LYS A 113 -8.74 2.55 8.83
CA LYS A 113 -9.19 3.41 7.73
C LYS A 113 -9.01 4.90 8.00
N ASN A 114 -9.10 5.32 9.26
CA ASN A 114 -8.98 6.74 9.63
C ASN A 114 -7.58 7.32 9.35
N VAL A 115 -6.54 6.49 9.28
CA VAL A 115 -5.17 6.93 8.98
C VAL A 115 -4.80 6.85 7.50
N ILE A 116 -5.73 6.42 6.64
CA ILE A 116 -5.53 6.24 5.20
C ILE A 116 -6.20 7.38 4.42
N VAL A 117 -5.59 7.81 3.32
CA VAL A 117 -6.22 8.68 2.33
C VAL A 117 -7.14 7.85 1.43
N ASP A 118 -8.19 8.48 0.88
CA ASP A 118 -9.06 7.82 -0.10
C ASP A 118 -8.26 7.34 -1.32
N GLY A 119 -8.35 6.05 -1.63
CA GLY A 119 -7.56 5.44 -2.70
C GLY A 119 -7.56 3.91 -2.67
N SER A 120 -6.50 3.33 -3.27
CA SER A 120 -6.33 1.88 -3.42
C SER A 120 -6.18 1.16 -2.08
N LEU A 121 -5.38 1.72 -1.16
CA LEU A 121 -5.16 1.14 0.16
C LEU A 121 -6.44 1.15 1.00
N LEU A 122 -7.24 2.23 0.94
CA LEU A 122 -8.53 2.27 1.63
C LEU A 122 -9.46 1.16 1.13
N ALA A 123 -9.55 1.00 -0.20
CA ALA A 123 -10.36 -0.07 -0.80
C ALA A 123 -9.85 -1.47 -0.42
N ALA A 124 -8.54 -1.68 -0.35
CA ALA A 124 -7.93 -2.93 0.11
C ALA A 124 -8.25 -3.20 1.58
N THR A 125 -8.19 -2.17 2.44
CA THR A 125 -8.52 -2.28 3.87
C THR A 125 -10.00 -2.59 4.08
N GLU A 126 -10.91 -2.02 3.28
CA GLU A 126 -12.33 -2.36 3.29
C GLU A 126 -12.59 -3.81 2.85
N ALA A 127 -11.85 -4.28 1.85
CA ALA A 127 -11.92 -5.68 1.44
C ALA A 127 -11.39 -6.62 2.54
N SER A 128 -10.29 -6.26 3.20
CA SER A 128 -9.78 -6.99 4.37
C SER A 128 -10.79 -7.05 5.51
N GLU A 129 -11.54 -5.96 5.77
CA GLU A 129 -12.63 -5.96 6.76
C GLU A 129 -13.72 -6.97 6.40
N ASN A 130 -14.10 -7.05 5.13
CA ASN A 130 -15.11 -8.02 4.68
C ASN A 130 -14.57 -9.45 4.77
N ASN A 131 -13.32 -9.68 4.35
CA ASN A 131 -12.66 -10.97 4.48
C ASN A 131 -12.59 -11.41 5.96
N PHE A 132 -12.27 -10.48 6.86
CA PHE A 132 -12.23 -10.74 8.29
C PHE A 132 -13.61 -11.21 8.82
N LYS A 133 -14.71 -10.56 8.44
CA LYS A 133 -16.07 -10.97 8.80
C LYS A 133 -16.41 -12.38 8.28
N ASP A 134 -15.80 -12.76 7.17
CA ASP A 134 -15.91 -14.09 6.59
C ASP A 134 -14.91 -15.10 7.19
N GLY A 135 -14.12 -14.71 8.19
CA GLY A 135 -13.14 -15.56 8.85
C GLY A 135 -11.86 -15.78 8.01
N ILE A 136 -11.51 -14.85 7.14
CA ILE A 136 -10.30 -14.87 6.29
C ILE A 136 -9.40 -13.73 6.78
N TYR A 137 -8.26 -14.06 7.41
CA TYR A 137 -7.37 -13.08 8.05
C TYR A 137 -5.96 -13.62 8.25
N TYR A 138 -5.05 -12.75 8.65
CA TYR A 138 -3.72 -13.11 9.15
C TYR A 138 -3.85 -13.67 10.58
N SER A 139 -3.33 -14.86 10.81
CA SER A 139 -3.23 -15.44 12.16
C SER A 139 -2.01 -14.92 12.91
N HIS A 140 -0.94 -14.56 12.21
CA HIS A 140 0.23 -13.94 12.80
C HIS A 140 0.83 -12.91 11.85
N ILE A 141 1.25 -11.79 12.39
CA ILE A 141 2.15 -10.82 11.78
C ILE A 141 3.28 -10.59 12.78
N LEU A 142 4.50 -10.93 12.39
CA LEU A 142 5.71 -10.51 13.05
C LEU A 142 6.30 -9.35 12.24
N ILE A 143 6.46 -8.19 12.86
CA ILE A 143 7.19 -7.07 12.30
C ILE A 143 8.61 -7.19 12.82
N ASP A 144 9.54 -7.56 11.93
CA ASP A 144 10.96 -7.75 12.27
C ASP A 144 11.66 -6.40 12.39
N GLU A 145 11.36 -5.48 11.49
CA GLU A 145 11.94 -4.15 11.43
C GLU A 145 10.90 -3.13 10.91
N ILE A 146 10.93 -1.92 11.43
CA ILE A 146 10.06 -0.83 11.00
C ILE A 146 10.81 0.50 11.08
N ASP A 147 11.20 1.03 9.92
CA ASP A 147 12.10 2.18 9.84
C ASP A 147 11.61 3.25 8.86
N LEU A 148 11.88 4.49 9.22
CA LEU A 148 11.80 5.61 8.29
C LEU A 148 12.96 5.49 7.28
N VAL A 149 12.65 5.36 5.99
CA VAL A 149 13.66 5.28 4.93
C VAL A 149 14.56 6.51 4.95
N ASP A 150 15.87 6.30 4.96
CA ASP A 150 16.84 7.37 4.95
C ASP A 150 16.77 8.21 3.66
N LYS A 151 17.01 9.51 3.79
CA LYS A 151 16.96 10.43 2.65
C LYS A 151 17.95 10.08 1.54
N ASP A 152 19.08 9.49 1.89
CA ASP A 152 20.11 9.10 0.93
C ASP A 152 19.67 7.87 0.13
N ASP A 153 18.88 6.96 0.73
CA ASP A 153 18.36 5.76 0.09
C ASP A 153 17.21 6.05 -0.88
N LEU A 154 16.60 7.23 -0.79
CA LEU A 154 15.60 7.67 -1.79
C LEU A 154 16.18 7.75 -3.22
N GLU A 155 17.50 7.79 -3.37
CA GLU A 155 18.12 7.75 -4.70
C GLU A 155 17.90 6.41 -5.40
N GLU A 156 17.70 5.33 -4.66
CA GLU A 156 17.44 3.98 -5.17
C GLU A 156 16.05 3.82 -5.80
N ILE A 157 15.09 4.66 -5.45
CA ILE A 157 13.77 4.66 -6.08
C ILE A 157 13.90 5.01 -7.56
N SER A 158 13.28 4.23 -8.44
CA SER A 158 13.32 4.50 -9.89
C SER A 158 12.73 5.87 -10.24
N ASP A 159 13.23 6.50 -11.29
CA ASP A 159 12.73 7.80 -11.78
C ASP A 159 11.22 7.77 -12.07
N LYS A 160 10.71 6.64 -12.51
CA LYS A 160 9.28 6.43 -12.77
C LYS A 160 8.47 6.45 -11.46
N ASN A 161 8.90 5.69 -10.47
CA ASN A 161 8.22 5.64 -9.18
C ASN A 161 8.26 7.02 -8.49
N LYS A 162 9.40 7.72 -8.58
CA LYS A 162 9.51 9.11 -8.10
C LYS A 162 8.51 10.05 -8.76
N GLN A 163 8.31 9.96 -10.09
CA GLN A 163 7.34 10.79 -10.81
C GLN A 163 5.90 10.46 -10.41
N ASP A 164 5.59 9.18 -10.25
CA ASP A 164 4.28 8.72 -9.80
C ASP A 164 3.97 9.23 -8.37
N ILE A 165 4.96 9.20 -7.46
CA ILE A 165 4.87 9.78 -6.12
C ILE A 165 4.59 11.28 -6.18
N ILE A 166 5.40 12.04 -6.92
CA ILE A 166 5.21 13.51 -7.04
C ILE A 166 3.81 13.84 -7.55
N LYS A 167 3.34 13.12 -8.56
CA LYS A 167 1.99 13.32 -9.08
C LYS A 167 0.95 13.08 -7.99
N MET A 168 1.05 11.98 -7.28
CA MET A 168 0.11 11.60 -6.21
C MET A 168 0.11 12.64 -5.09
N LEU A 169 1.28 13.08 -4.64
CA LEU A 169 1.41 14.09 -3.59
C LEU A 169 0.79 15.43 -4.01
N ASN A 170 1.00 15.86 -5.26
CA ASN A 170 0.42 17.08 -5.79
C ASN A 170 -1.11 16.98 -5.95
N ASP A 171 -1.62 15.87 -6.49
CA ASP A 171 -3.05 15.64 -6.65
C ASP A 171 -3.80 15.65 -5.31
N LEU A 172 -3.13 15.22 -4.24
CA LEU A 172 -3.64 15.21 -2.86
C LEU A 172 -3.31 16.49 -2.08
N GLU A 173 -2.59 17.44 -2.68
CA GLU A 173 -2.13 18.70 -2.04
C GLU A 173 -1.29 18.45 -0.78
N MET A 174 -0.44 17.42 -0.80
CA MET A 174 0.46 17.12 0.31
C MET A 174 1.66 18.06 0.31
N THR A 175 2.04 18.54 1.48
CA THR A 175 3.14 19.53 1.66
C THR A 175 4.46 18.91 2.02
N GLU A 176 4.44 17.71 2.59
CA GLU A 176 5.58 16.93 3.03
C GLU A 176 5.25 15.45 2.87
N PHE A 177 6.24 14.59 2.69
CA PHE A 177 6.04 13.16 2.62
C PHE A 177 7.15 12.39 3.32
N ALA A 178 6.86 11.13 3.63
CA ALA A 178 7.80 10.15 4.19
C ALA A 178 7.56 8.79 3.55
N ILE A 179 8.53 7.92 3.63
CA ILE A 179 8.41 6.50 3.29
C ILE A 179 8.88 5.72 4.52
N VAL A 180 8.03 4.84 5.00
CA VAL A 180 8.37 3.91 6.10
C VAL A 180 8.44 2.51 5.49
N GLU A 181 9.55 1.86 5.70
CA GLU A 181 9.75 0.44 5.39
C GLU A 181 9.27 -0.41 6.56
N ALA A 182 8.68 -1.56 6.27
CA ALA A 182 8.35 -2.57 7.27
C ALA A 182 8.70 -3.94 6.71
N GLU A 183 9.62 -4.62 7.37
CA GLU A 183 9.95 -6.03 7.13
C GLU A 183 9.12 -6.91 8.06
N MET A 184 8.45 -7.89 7.48
CA MET A 184 7.46 -8.68 8.24
C MET A 184 7.47 -10.13 7.81
N ASP A 185 7.20 -11.03 8.74
CA ASP A 185 6.74 -12.39 8.45
C ASP A 185 5.24 -12.49 8.69
N ILE A 186 4.50 -12.86 7.63
CA ILE A 186 3.05 -12.98 7.69
C ILE A 186 2.61 -14.43 7.63
N THR A 187 1.61 -14.76 8.44
CA THR A 187 0.97 -16.08 8.43
C THR A 187 -0.54 -15.91 8.31
N HIS A 188 -1.10 -16.53 7.29
CA HIS A 188 -2.55 -16.60 7.08
C HIS A 188 -3.18 -17.73 7.90
N ASN A 189 -4.44 -17.57 8.26
CA ASN A 189 -5.20 -18.70 8.82
C ASN A 189 -5.53 -19.75 7.74
N GLU A 190 -5.94 -20.94 8.15
CA GLU A 190 -6.21 -22.06 7.23
C GLU A 190 -7.25 -21.71 6.15
N LYS A 191 -8.26 -20.93 6.51
CA LYS A 191 -9.30 -20.52 5.55
C LYS A 191 -8.77 -19.59 4.49
N SER A 192 -7.94 -18.62 4.86
CA SER A 192 -7.25 -17.73 3.93
C SER A 192 -6.38 -18.52 2.97
N LEU A 193 -5.55 -19.45 3.47
CA LEU A 193 -4.69 -20.28 2.65
C LEU A 193 -5.48 -21.15 1.66
N SER A 194 -6.65 -21.63 2.04
CA SER A 194 -7.51 -22.43 1.17
C SER A 194 -8.04 -21.65 -0.04
N MET A 195 -8.03 -20.33 0.02
CA MET A 195 -8.46 -19.43 -1.06
C MET A 195 -7.31 -19.00 -1.99
N ALA A 196 -6.10 -19.51 -1.77
CA ALA A 196 -4.90 -19.18 -2.54
C ALA A 196 -4.66 -17.66 -2.60
N PRO A 197 -4.32 -17.00 -1.47
CA PRO A 197 -4.05 -15.57 -1.43
C PRO A 197 -2.90 -15.21 -2.38
N GLN A 198 -2.90 -13.98 -2.90
CA GLN A 198 -1.86 -13.51 -3.83
C GLN A 198 -0.46 -13.50 -3.18
N VAL A 199 -0.41 -13.28 -1.87
CA VAL A 199 0.79 -13.40 -1.05
C VAL A 199 0.57 -14.55 -0.09
N GLY A 200 1.45 -15.54 -0.12
CA GLY A 200 1.45 -16.66 0.82
C GLY A 200 2.01 -16.28 2.18
N ASN A 201 2.20 -17.30 3.03
CA ASN A 201 2.96 -17.14 4.26
C ASN A 201 4.43 -16.87 3.95
N GLY A 202 5.09 -16.10 4.80
CA GLY A 202 6.53 -15.86 4.77
C GLY A 202 6.90 -14.38 4.86
N GLU A 203 8.17 -14.12 4.62
CA GLU A 203 8.77 -12.78 4.68
C GLU A 203 8.25 -11.88 3.56
N VAL A 204 7.94 -10.65 3.91
CA VAL A 204 7.47 -9.61 2.99
C VAL A 204 8.00 -8.24 3.43
N THR A 205 8.46 -7.45 2.48
CA THR A 205 8.79 -6.04 2.70
C THR A 205 7.71 -5.15 2.12
N ARG A 206 7.33 -4.11 2.84
CA ARG A 206 6.34 -3.10 2.46
C ARG A 206 6.91 -1.70 2.64
N TYR A 207 6.67 -0.84 1.66
CA TYR A 207 7.03 0.57 1.72
C TYR A 207 5.76 1.40 1.78
N PHE A 208 5.54 2.08 2.88
CA PHE A 208 4.37 2.93 3.11
C PHE A 208 4.69 4.36 2.72
N LEU A 209 4.03 4.88 1.69
CA LEU A 209 4.08 6.30 1.36
C LEU A 209 3.12 7.05 2.27
N LEU A 210 3.66 7.96 3.07
CA LEU A 210 2.91 8.86 3.92
C LEU A 210 2.97 10.27 3.37
N GLY A 211 1.86 10.98 3.42
CA GLY A 211 1.80 12.40 3.05
C GLY A 211 1.20 13.23 4.16
N LYS A 212 1.71 14.45 4.29
CA LYS A 212 1.24 15.42 5.28
C LYS A 212 0.41 16.51 4.63
N LYS A 213 -0.82 16.65 5.10
CA LYS A 213 -1.68 17.77 4.77
C LYS A 213 -2.06 18.49 6.06
N ASP A 214 -1.88 19.82 6.07
CA ASP A 214 -2.05 20.63 7.27
C ASP A 214 -1.06 20.24 8.38
N ARG A 215 -1.51 19.47 9.38
CA ARG A 215 -0.70 19.05 10.52
C ARG A 215 -0.55 17.53 10.63
N ASP A 216 -1.35 16.78 9.88
CA ASP A 216 -1.50 15.33 10.07
C ASP A 216 -0.92 14.56 8.89
N TYR A 217 -0.16 13.52 9.19
CA TYR A 217 0.22 12.52 8.21
C TYR A 217 -0.91 11.53 7.99
N LYS A 218 -0.96 10.99 6.77
CA LYS A 218 -1.85 9.90 6.37
C LYS A 218 -1.08 8.93 5.48
N ILE A 219 -1.44 7.67 5.53
CA ILE A 219 -0.93 6.67 4.59
C ILE A 219 -1.64 6.88 3.25
N ILE A 220 -0.87 7.07 2.19
CA ILE A 220 -1.38 7.30 0.83
C ILE A 220 -1.42 6.00 0.05
N GLU A 221 -0.31 5.23 0.08
CA GLU A 221 -0.12 4.03 -0.72
C GLU A 221 0.84 3.07 -0.05
N VAL A 222 0.78 1.80 -0.44
CA VAL A 222 1.72 0.76 -0.02
C VAL A 222 2.33 0.12 -1.26
N TYR A 223 3.65 0.08 -1.29
CA TYR A 223 4.42 -0.58 -2.33
C TYR A 223 5.01 -1.89 -1.82
N TRP A 224 5.31 -2.77 -2.76
CA TRP A 224 5.88 -4.08 -2.51
C TRP A 224 7.40 -4.05 -2.63
N GLU A 225 8.03 -5.14 -2.21
CA GLU A 225 9.42 -5.45 -2.51
C GLU A 225 9.74 -5.15 -3.99
N GLY A 226 10.92 -4.58 -4.25
CA GLY A 226 11.29 -4.07 -5.58
C GLY A 226 10.95 -2.60 -5.83
N PHE A 227 10.17 -1.96 -4.98
CA PHE A 227 9.85 -0.54 -5.11
C PHE A 227 11.09 0.37 -5.14
N MET A 228 12.12 0.03 -4.35
CA MET A 228 13.37 0.78 -4.29
C MET A 228 14.30 0.50 -5.49
N ASN A 229 14.21 -0.68 -6.11
CA ASN A 229 15.22 -1.18 -7.05
C ASN A 229 14.74 -1.33 -8.51
N ASP A 230 13.52 -0.89 -8.86
CA ASP A 230 12.93 -1.09 -10.21
C ASP A 230 13.16 0.08 -11.18
#